data_5baf076a82864c44b32bb6398c492842
#
_entry.id   5baf076a82864c44b32bb6398c492842
#
_cell.length_a   1.000
_cell.length_b   1.000
_cell.length_c   1.000
_cell.angle_alpha   90.00
_cell.angle_beta   90.00
_cell.angle_gamma   90.00
#
_symmetry.space_group_name_H-M   'P 1'
#
loop_
_entity.id
_entity.type
_entity.pdbx_description
1 polymer ?
#
loop_
_entity_poly.entity_id
_entity_poly.type
_entity_poly.pdbx_seq_one_letter_code
_entity_poly.pdbx_strand_id
1 'polypeptide(L)'
;MNPVEKLALLRVEMKKRHLDAYVVVTDDFHASEYVGAHFKAREFLSGFTGSAGTLVVLPDAAALWTDGRYFLQASQQLEGSGIELMRMGQPGVPEIPAFLRDHVPENGWIGFDSRTISNDFARSIGEKTREKRIRFAGDEDLVDLVWTDRPALSCEPLWELDVQYAGLTRREKLAMVRGKMKEMGASVFVIPSLDEVAWLLNLRGNDVLFTPVFLSYLLLEQDTATLCVQREAVSAEIEAHLKSDGVTLAPYDDIYRLVAALPTGTRVLLDGERANYRILQSVPESAEVLDRTSPIQLMKAVKTPAEQENERLAHIKDGVAVTRFIYWLKHTIGKEPITELSASKKLESLRAEGEHYLEQSFDPILAYGAHGAIVHYEPTEETDIPMEPRGLCLADTGAQYLEGTTDITRTIALGPLTDEEKRIYTLVLRGHIQLGAAKFLHGCMGENLDMLARTPLWEAGLDFNHGTGHGVGFVLGVHEGPERVHWDVKRQKRHCVIEEGMIFSNEPGIYLAGKFGVRIENLVVVREAEVNEYGRFLALEPLTLVPYDRDAIDLSLLSSRDVELLNAYHAKVFAAISPYLSGDELEWLKEATEPVQFC
;
A
#
# COMPACT_ATOMS: atom_id res chain seq x y z
N MET A 1 -18.78 11.90 -20.37
CA MET A 1 -19.97 11.51 -19.56
C MET A 1 -19.68 11.76 -18.09
N ASN A 2 -20.64 12.33 -17.35
CA ASN A 2 -20.53 12.50 -15.91
C ASN A 2 -20.97 11.21 -15.16
N PRO A 3 -20.74 11.09 -13.84
CA PRO A 3 -21.13 9.89 -13.09
C PRO A 3 -22.62 9.53 -13.19
N VAL A 4 -23.52 10.51 -13.19
CA VAL A 4 -24.97 10.28 -13.30
C VAL A 4 -25.33 9.58 -14.61
N GLU A 5 -24.74 10.03 -15.73
CA GLU A 5 -24.95 9.43 -17.05
C GLU A 5 -24.39 8.01 -17.13
N LYS A 6 -23.19 7.78 -16.59
CA LYS A 6 -22.54 6.45 -16.55
C LYS A 6 -23.37 5.45 -15.75
N LEU A 7 -23.84 5.86 -14.56
CA LEU A 7 -24.71 5.02 -13.73
C LEU A 7 -26.05 4.73 -14.41
N ALA A 8 -26.61 5.68 -15.16
CA ALA A 8 -27.83 5.45 -15.92
C ALA A 8 -27.63 4.38 -17.00
N LEU A 9 -26.52 4.41 -17.73
CA LEU A 9 -26.18 3.38 -18.72
C LEU A 9 -25.96 2.01 -18.05
N LEU A 10 -25.25 1.94 -16.94
CA LEU A 10 -25.04 0.70 -16.20
C LEU A 10 -26.39 0.10 -15.73
N ARG A 11 -27.31 0.92 -15.24
CA ARG A 11 -28.67 0.48 -14.85
C ARG A 11 -29.48 -0.08 -16.01
N VAL A 12 -29.28 0.43 -17.23
CA VAL A 12 -29.89 -0.16 -18.44
C VAL A 12 -29.39 -1.59 -18.65
N GLU A 13 -28.07 -1.82 -18.51
CA GLU A 13 -27.48 -3.16 -18.65
C GLU A 13 -27.90 -4.11 -17.50
N MET A 14 -27.97 -3.60 -16.27
CA MET A 14 -28.51 -4.34 -15.11
C MET A 14 -29.96 -4.79 -15.36
N LYS A 15 -30.80 -3.89 -15.85
CA LYS A 15 -32.21 -4.20 -16.14
C LYS A 15 -32.39 -5.28 -17.21
N LYS A 16 -31.56 -5.27 -18.27
CA LYS A 16 -31.57 -6.31 -19.31
C LYS A 16 -31.27 -7.70 -18.76
N ARG A 17 -30.49 -7.77 -17.67
CA ARG A 17 -30.03 -9.01 -17.02
C ARG A 17 -30.78 -9.34 -15.73
N HIS A 18 -31.80 -8.56 -15.40
CA HIS A 18 -32.62 -8.72 -14.18
C HIS A 18 -31.79 -8.66 -12.91
N LEU A 19 -30.76 -7.78 -12.86
CA LEU A 19 -29.94 -7.57 -11.68
C LEU A 19 -30.57 -6.53 -10.75
N ASP A 20 -30.61 -6.85 -9.46
CA ASP A 20 -31.13 -5.99 -8.39
C ASP A 20 -30.03 -5.13 -7.75
N ALA A 21 -28.78 -5.54 -7.90
CA ALA A 21 -27.59 -4.76 -7.51
C ALA A 21 -26.42 -5.09 -8.43
N TYR A 22 -25.48 -4.16 -8.56
CA TYR A 22 -24.18 -4.39 -9.20
C TYR A 22 -23.05 -3.83 -8.32
N VAL A 23 -22.02 -4.65 -8.07
CA VAL A 23 -20.90 -4.30 -7.18
C VAL A 23 -19.64 -4.09 -8.01
N VAL A 24 -18.98 -2.95 -7.82
CA VAL A 24 -17.71 -2.59 -8.48
C VAL A 24 -16.69 -2.23 -7.42
N VAL A 25 -15.64 -3.01 -7.31
CA VAL A 25 -14.52 -2.80 -6.37
C VAL A 25 -13.40 -1.98 -7.02
N THR A 26 -12.44 -1.55 -6.22
CA THR A 26 -11.19 -0.95 -6.74
C THR A 26 -10.30 -2.00 -7.40
N ASP A 27 -10.31 -3.24 -6.90
CA ASP A 27 -9.35 -4.28 -7.20
C ASP A 27 -9.24 -4.62 -8.71
N ASP A 28 -8.08 -5.12 -9.08
CA ASP A 28 -7.84 -5.81 -10.34
C ASP A 28 -8.22 -7.32 -10.23
N PHE A 29 -7.77 -8.15 -11.18
CA PHE A 29 -7.99 -9.61 -11.11
C PHE A 29 -7.13 -10.32 -10.06
N HIS A 30 -6.26 -9.60 -9.36
CA HIS A 30 -5.21 -10.09 -8.48
C HIS A 30 -5.32 -9.57 -7.04
N ALA A 31 -6.39 -8.82 -6.73
CA ALA A 31 -6.63 -8.15 -5.46
C ALA A 31 -5.50 -7.15 -5.08
N SER A 32 -5.03 -6.37 -6.07
CA SER A 32 -4.04 -5.31 -5.87
C SER A 32 -4.70 -4.03 -5.35
N GLU A 33 -4.02 -3.27 -4.49
CA GLU A 33 -4.49 -1.95 -4.05
C GLU A 33 -4.32 -0.90 -5.14
N TYR A 34 -3.13 -0.84 -5.74
CA TYR A 34 -2.88 0.00 -6.91
C TYR A 34 -3.11 -0.81 -8.17
N VAL A 35 -3.85 -0.25 -9.10
CA VAL A 35 -4.33 -0.98 -10.27
C VAL A 35 -4.00 -0.25 -11.57
N GLY A 36 -3.73 -1.01 -12.62
CA GLY A 36 -3.54 -0.47 -13.96
C GLY A 36 -4.81 0.23 -14.51
N ALA A 37 -4.63 1.08 -15.52
CA ALA A 37 -5.70 1.92 -16.07
C ALA A 37 -6.96 1.13 -16.51
N HIS A 38 -6.79 -0.10 -17.00
CA HIS A 38 -7.89 -0.99 -17.37
C HIS A 38 -8.85 -1.27 -16.22
N PHE A 39 -8.34 -1.35 -14.99
CA PHE A 39 -9.09 -1.76 -13.80
C PHE A 39 -9.75 -0.60 -13.04
N LYS A 40 -9.60 0.65 -13.50
CA LYS A 40 -10.18 1.83 -12.86
C LYS A 40 -11.71 1.96 -13.08
N ALA A 41 -12.43 0.84 -13.08
CA ALA A 41 -13.87 0.77 -13.32
C ALA A 41 -14.71 1.54 -12.29
N ARG A 42 -14.34 1.45 -10.99
CA ARG A 42 -14.99 2.19 -9.90
C ARG A 42 -14.78 3.70 -10.06
N GLU A 43 -13.53 4.12 -10.37
CA GLU A 43 -13.18 5.52 -10.66
C GLU A 43 -13.95 6.04 -11.87
N PHE A 44 -13.96 5.28 -12.96
CA PHE A 44 -14.74 5.62 -14.17
C PHE A 44 -16.20 5.90 -13.85
N LEU A 45 -16.87 5.04 -13.09
CA LEU A 45 -18.29 5.18 -12.79
C LEU A 45 -18.60 6.30 -11.79
N SER A 46 -17.76 6.48 -10.77
CA SER A 46 -18.06 7.35 -9.64
C SER A 46 -17.38 8.72 -9.69
N GLY A 47 -16.26 8.84 -10.41
CA GLY A 47 -15.37 10.01 -10.35
C GLY A 47 -14.52 10.09 -9.10
N PHE A 48 -14.62 9.12 -8.18
CA PHE A 48 -13.77 9.05 -6.99
C PHE A 48 -12.42 8.39 -7.34
N THR A 49 -11.31 9.07 -7.08
CA THR A 49 -9.96 8.64 -7.49
C THR A 49 -9.16 7.91 -6.41
N GLY A 50 -9.62 7.89 -5.15
CA GLY A 50 -8.89 7.22 -4.05
C GLY A 50 -8.60 5.73 -4.32
N SER A 51 -7.51 5.19 -3.79
CA SER A 51 -7.06 3.82 -4.08
C SER A 51 -7.91 2.71 -3.45
N ALA A 52 -8.81 3.04 -2.53
CA ALA A 52 -9.66 2.05 -1.86
C ALA A 52 -11.13 2.46 -1.85
N GLY A 53 -12.00 1.61 -2.37
CA GLY A 53 -13.44 1.84 -2.33
C GLY A 53 -14.24 0.77 -3.08
N THR A 54 -15.49 0.64 -2.69
CA THR A 54 -16.45 -0.25 -3.35
C THR A 54 -17.73 0.51 -3.66
N LEU A 55 -18.14 0.50 -4.91
CA LEU A 55 -19.37 1.09 -5.39
C LEU A 55 -20.46 0.01 -5.49
N VAL A 56 -21.60 0.24 -4.87
CA VAL A 56 -22.80 -0.58 -5.04
C VAL A 56 -23.85 0.24 -5.78
N VAL A 57 -24.32 -0.27 -6.91
CA VAL A 57 -25.36 0.35 -7.74
C VAL A 57 -26.64 -0.45 -7.64
N LEU A 58 -27.71 0.21 -7.23
CA LEU A 58 -29.07 -0.29 -7.20
C LEU A 58 -29.88 0.31 -8.37
N PRO A 59 -31.08 -0.19 -8.70
CA PRO A 59 -31.91 0.36 -9.77
C PRO A 59 -32.21 1.86 -9.64
N ASP A 60 -32.29 2.37 -8.41
CA ASP A 60 -32.70 3.74 -8.10
C ASP A 60 -31.72 4.50 -7.17
N ALA A 61 -30.70 3.83 -6.66
CA ALA A 61 -29.71 4.41 -5.75
C ALA A 61 -28.27 3.96 -6.10
N ALA A 62 -27.27 4.63 -5.54
CA ALA A 62 -25.88 4.17 -5.56
C ALA A 62 -25.16 4.63 -4.28
N ALA A 63 -24.26 3.81 -3.78
CA ALA A 63 -23.47 4.11 -2.58
C ALA A 63 -22.02 3.64 -2.75
N LEU A 64 -21.08 4.43 -2.22
CA LEU A 64 -19.65 4.15 -2.26
C LEU A 64 -19.09 4.06 -0.86
N TRP A 65 -18.51 2.90 -0.53
CA TRP A 65 -17.77 2.68 0.71
C TRP A 65 -16.29 2.99 0.51
N THR A 66 -15.72 3.76 1.44
CA THR A 66 -14.28 3.97 1.52
C THR A 66 -13.83 4.11 2.97
N ASP A 67 -12.53 4.02 3.23
CA ASP A 67 -11.95 4.09 4.58
C ASP A 67 -11.55 5.53 4.99
N GLY A 68 -11.02 5.67 6.21
CA GLY A 68 -10.74 6.96 6.83
C GLY A 68 -9.72 7.83 6.12
N ARG A 69 -8.87 7.25 5.26
CA ARG A 69 -7.89 8.00 4.45
C ARG A 69 -8.58 8.94 3.46
N TYR A 70 -9.77 8.55 2.99
CA TYR A 70 -10.46 9.18 1.85
C TYR A 70 -11.76 9.89 2.20
N PHE A 71 -12.19 9.97 3.46
CA PHE A 71 -13.49 10.56 3.80
C PHE A 71 -13.66 12.00 3.28
N LEU A 72 -12.63 12.83 3.42
CA LEU A 72 -12.69 14.22 2.95
C LEU A 72 -12.69 14.29 1.42
N GLN A 73 -11.76 13.59 0.77
CA GLN A 73 -11.65 13.54 -0.69
C GLN A 73 -12.93 13.00 -1.33
N ALA A 74 -13.46 11.87 -0.83
CA ALA A 74 -14.67 11.27 -1.37
C ALA A 74 -15.89 12.18 -1.20
N SER A 75 -16.02 12.91 -0.07
CA SER A 75 -17.13 13.84 0.09
C SER A 75 -17.09 15.00 -0.92
N GLN A 76 -15.90 15.43 -1.32
CA GLN A 76 -15.73 16.47 -2.35
C GLN A 76 -15.98 15.91 -3.75
N GLN A 77 -15.37 14.78 -4.09
CA GLN A 77 -15.43 14.20 -5.44
C GLN A 77 -16.80 13.59 -5.79
N LEU A 78 -17.57 13.14 -4.81
CA LEU A 78 -18.93 12.60 -5.02
C LEU A 78 -20.02 13.69 -5.01
N GLU A 79 -19.68 14.95 -4.78
CA GLU A 79 -20.66 16.03 -4.80
C GLU A 79 -21.35 16.12 -6.18
N GLY A 80 -22.69 16.09 -6.20
CA GLY A 80 -23.48 16.14 -7.42
C GLY A 80 -23.52 14.84 -8.25
N SER A 81 -22.83 13.77 -7.84
CA SER A 81 -22.81 12.47 -8.54
C SER A 81 -24.07 11.62 -8.35
N GLY A 82 -24.86 11.90 -7.31
CA GLY A 82 -25.98 11.05 -6.88
C GLY A 82 -25.54 9.76 -6.18
N ILE A 83 -24.27 9.67 -5.78
CA ILE A 83 -23.69 8.54 -5.03
C ILE A 83 -23.58 8.91 -3.56
N GLU A 84 -24.15 8.10 -2.67
CA GLU A 84 -24.04 8.29 -1.22
C GLU A 84 -22.69 7.82 -0.71
N LEU A 85 -22.02 8.65 0.11
CA LEU A 85 -20.75 8.28 0.75
C LEU A 85 -21.01 7.46 2.02
N MET A 86 -20.55 6.22 2.03
CA MET A 86 -20.56 5.31 3.17
C MET A 86 -19.17 5.30 3.85
N ARG A 87 -19.04 5.97 4.99
CA ARG A 87 -17.78 6.08 5.75
C ARG A 87 -17.54 4.81 6.55
N MET A 88 -16.72 3.89 6.03
CA MET A 88 -16.45 2.60 6.67
C MET A 88 -15.99 2.73 8.12
N GLY A 89 -16.58 1.89 8.99
CA GLY A 89 -16.23 1.85 10.41
C GLY A 89 -16.83 2.97 11.27
N GLN A 90 -17.59 3.89 10.68
CA GLN A 90 -18.29 4.92 11.45
C GLN A 90 -19.63 4.40 11.99
N PRO A 91 -20.08 4.90 13.17
CA PRO A 91 -21.35 4.49 13.75
C PRO A 91 -22.53 4.71 12.78
N GLY A 92 -23.37 3.69 12.64
CA GLY A 92 -24.57 3.75 11.78
C GLY A 92 -24.33 3.44 10.29
N VAL A 93 -23.07 3.27 9.87
CA VAL A 93 -22.75 2.88 8.49
C VAL A 93 -22.75 1.35 8.37
N PRO A 94 -23.62 0.74 7.55
CA PRO A 94 -23.67 -0.70 7.37
C PRO A 94 -22.46 -1.19 6.56
N GLU A 95 -22.02 -2.40 6.83
CA GLU A 95 -21.11 -3.12 5.94
C GLU A 95 -21.83 -3.49 4.63
N ILE A 96 -21.08 -3.60 3.52
CA ILE A 96 -21.62 -3.89 2.19
C ILE A 96 -22.51 -5.15 2.16
N PRO A 97 -22.12 -6.31 2.77
CA PRO A 97 -22.98 -7.48 2.79
C PRO A 97 -24.32 -7.25 3.50
N ALA A 98 -24.33 -6.45 4.57
CA ALA A 98 -25.56 -6.10 5.30
C ALA A 98 -26.44 -5.15 4.45
N PHE A 99 -25.83 -4.16 3.81
CA PHE A 99 -26.52 -3.24 2.90
C PHE A 99 -27.19 -4.01 1.74
N LEU A 100 -26.46 -4.91 1.10
CA LEU A 100 -27.00 -5.74 0.01
C LEU A 100 -28.16 -6.64 0.48
N ARG A 101 -28.03 -7.26 1.66
CA ARG A 101 -29.13 -8.03 2.27
C ARG A 101 -30.39 -7.16 2.41
N ASP A 102 -30.25 -5.94 2.86
CA ASP A 102 -31.39 -5.08 3.18
C ASP A 102 -32.09 -4.49 1.94
N HIS A 103 -31.35 -4.31 0.84
CA HIS A 103 -31.85 -3.65 -0.38
C HIS A 103 -32.17 -4.62 -1.54
N VAL A 104 -31.55 -5.78 -1.61
CA VAL A 104 -31.84 -6.77 -2.66
C VAL A 104 -33.04 -7.62 -2.24
N PRO A 105 -34.04 -7.84 -3.13
CA PRO A 105 -35.24 -8.63 -2.80
C PRO A 105 -34.94 -10.12 -2.60
N GLU A 106 -35.87 -10.84 -2.00
CA GLU A 106 -35.79 -12.30 -1.91
C GLU A 106 -35.72 -12.94 -3.30
N ASN A 107 -34.85 -13.94 -3.47
CA ASN A 107 -34.50 -14.58 -4.75
C ASN A 107 -33.91 -13.62 -5.81
N GLY A 108 -33.45 -12.43 -5.39
CA GLY A 108 -32.83 -11.45 -6.26
C GLY A 108 -31.45 -11.85 -6.77
N TRP A 109 -30.87 -10.98 -7.62
CA TRP A 109 -29.57 -11.18 -8.24
C TRP A 109 -28.62 -10.03 -7.95
N ILE A 110 -27.40 -10.37 -7.55
CA ILE A 110 -26.28 -9.43 -7.44
C ILE A 110 -25.29 -9.72 -8.58
N GLY A 111 -25.03 -8.69 -9.39
CA GLY A 111 -24.01 -8.74 -10.44
C GLY A 111 -22.69 -8.17 -10.00
N PHE A 112 -21.60 -8.71 -10.54
CA PHE A 112 -20.23 -8.21 -10.42
C PHE A 112 -19.33 -8.92 -11.44
N ASP A 113 -18.13 -8.39 -11.71
CA ASP A 113 -17.11 -9.19 -12.41
C ASP A 113 -16.45 -10.17 -11.43
N SER A 114 -16.62 -11.47 -11.63
CA SER A 114 -16.08 -12.51 -10.75
C SER A 114 -14.54 -12.56 -10.72
N ARG A 115 -13.88 -11.88 -11.64
CA ARG A 115 -12.42 -11.76 -11.70
C ARG A 115 -11.88 -10.67 -10.78
N THR A 116 -12.69 -9.64 -10.41
CA THR A 116 -12.27 -8.55 -9.53
C THR A 116 -12.69 -8.74 -8.08
N ILE A 117 -13.71 -9.55 -7.82
CA ILE A 117 -14.22 -9.83 -6.47
C ILE A 117 -13.40 -10.98 -5.84
N SER A 118 -12.83 -10.76 -4.65
CA SER A 118 -12.15 -11.82 -3.92
C SER A 118 -13.14 -12.91 -3.46
N ASN A 119 -12.64 -14.15 -3.33
CA ASN A 119 -13.44 -15.25 -2.83
C ASN A 119 -14.04 -14.97 -1.44
N ASP A 120 -13.26 -14.40 -0.54
CA ASP A 120 -13.71 -14.06 0.81
C ASP A 120 -14.82 -13.01 0.81
N PHE A 121 -14.72 -12.01 -0.06
CA PHE A 121 -15.76 -11.00 -0.17
C PHE A 121 -17.06 -11.58 -0.76
N ALA A 122 -16.97 -12.38 -1.83
CA ALA A 122 -18.12 -13.08 -2.38
C ALA A 122 -18.78 -14.01 -1.35
N ARG A 123 -17.99 -14.75 -0.58
CA ARG A 123 -18.46 -15.60 0.52
C ARG A 123 -19.19 -14.78 1.59
N SER A 124 -18.62 -13.65 2.02
CA SER A 124 -19.24 -12.80 3.04
C SER A 124 -20.60 -12.25 2.59
N ILE A 125 -20.73 -11.87 1.31
CA ILE A 125 -22.03 -11.48 0.72
C ILE A 125 -22.98 -12.66 0.73
N GLY A 126 -22.54 -13.83 0.26
CA GLY A 126 -23.36 -15.04 0.18
C GLY A 126 -23.91 -15.50 1.54
N GLU A 127 -23.05 -15.51 2.57
CA GLU A 127 -23.43 -15.85 3.95
C GLU A 127 -24.48 -14.87 4.51
N LYS A 128 -24.24 -13.57 4.32
CA LYS A 128 -25.12 -12.53 4.84
C LYS A 128 -26.49 -12.48 4.15
N THR A 129 -26.53 -12.87 2.88
CA THR A 129 -27.74 -12.84 2.04
C THR A 129 -28.46 -14.20 1.92
N ARG A 130 -27.94 -15.25 2.57
CA ARG A 130 -28.37 -16.64 2.45
C ARG A 130 -29.87 -16.85 2.70
N GLU A 131 -30.42 -16.19 3.72
CA GLU A 131 -31.84 -16.31 4.09
C GLU A 131 -32.77 -15.82 2.98
N LYS A 132 -32.33 -14.80 2.22
CA LYS A 132 -33.06 -14.24 1.06
C LYS A 132 -32.83 -15.03 -0.24
N ARG A 133 -32.00 -16.09 -0.23
CA ARG A 133 -31.67 -16.90 -1.43
C ARG A 133 -31.20 -16.06 -2.62
N ILE A 134 -30.41 -15.04 -2.34
CA ILE A 134 -29.84 -14.17 -3.37
C ILE A 134 -28.80 -14.95 -4.18
N ARG A 135 -28.78 -14.71 -5.48
CA ARG A 135 -27.90 -15.37 -6.44
C ARG A 135 -26.90 -14.39 -7.02
N PHE A 136 -25.78 -14.92 -7.50
CA PHE A 136 -24.71 -14.14 -8.13
C PHE A 136 -24.71 -14.31 -9.64
N ALA A 137 -24.42 -13.21 -10.36
CA ALA A 137 -24.17 -13.15 -11.80
C ALA A 137 -22.79 -12.51 -11.99
N GLY A 138 -21.75 -13.33 -12.16
CA GLY A 138 -20.35 -12.89 -12.22
C GLY A 138 -19.61 -13.16 -13.53
N ASP A 139 -20.32 -13.64 -14.55
CA ASP A 139 -19.68 -14.09 -15.80
C ASP A 139 -19.39 -12.98 -16.80
N GLU A 140 -19.97 -11.80 -16.61
CA GLU A 140 -19.88 -10.67 -17.53
C GLU A 140 -19.54 -9.37 -16.78
N ASP A 141 -18.52 -8.65 -17.24
CA ASP A 141 -18.22 -7.30 -16.76
C ASP A 141 -19.13 -6.28 -17.47
N LEU A 142 -20.14 -5.78 -16.76
CA LEU A 142 -21.05 -4.78 -17.31
C LEU A 142 -20.43 -3.42 -17.54
N VAL A 143 -19.30 -3.13 -16.89
CA VAL A 143 -18.59 -1.86 -17.07
C VAL A 143 -17.98 -1.79 -18.47
N ASP A 144 -17.52 -2.89 -19.03
CA ASP A 144 -17.04 -2.96 -20.43
C ASP A 144 -18.09 -2.50 -21.45
N LEU A 145 -19.37 -2.71 -21.15
CA LEU A 145 -20.46 -2.31 -22.04
C LEU A 145 -20.76 -0.80 -21.98
N VAL A 146 -20.30 -0.14 -20.91
CA VAL A 146 -20.54 1.29 -20.65
C VAL A 146 -19.26 2.10 -20.94
N TRP A 147 -18.10 1.54 -20.67
CA TRP A 147 -16.80 2.19 -20.87
C TRP A 147 -16.20 1.82 -22.24
N THR A 148 -16.71 2.45 -23.28
CA THR A 148 -16.40 2.09 -24.68
C THR A 148 -14.96 2.38 -25.10
N ASP A 149 -14.26 3.26 -24.40
CA ASP A 149 -12.86 3.63 -24.60
C ASP A 149 -11.94 3.13 -23.47
N ARG A 150 -12.36 2.04 -22.82
CA ARG A 150 -11.58 1.41 -21.74
C ARG A 150 -10.18 1.04 -22.21
N PRO A 151 -9.13 1.45 -21.48
CA PRO A 151 -7.76 1.04 -21.81
C PRO A 151 -7.61 -0.48 -21.90
N ALA A 152 -6.77 -0.97 -22.80
CA ALA A 152 -6.41 -2.39 -22.84
C ALA A 152 -5.66 -2.80 -21.57
N LEU A 153 -5.57 -4.11 -21.32
CA LEU A 153 -4.66 -4.64 -20.29
C LEU A 153 -3.22 -4.21 -20.62
N SER A 154 -2.49 -3.80 -19.62
CA SER A 154 -1.06 -3.50 -19.76
C SER A 154 -0.28 -4.75 -20.14
N CYS A 155 0.81 -4.59 -20.88
CA CYS A 155 1.70 -5.66 -21.31
C CYS A 155 3.11 -5.10 -21.46
N GLU A 156 3.69 -4.65 -20.35
CA GLU A 156 5.04 -4.10 -20.32
C GLU A 156 6.11 -5.21 -20.26
N PRO A 157 7.29 -4.99 -20.84
CA PRO A 157 8.37 -5.97 -20.81
C PRO A 157 8.78 -6.35 -19.38
N LEU A 158 8.95 -7.66 -19.14
CA LEU A 158 9.48 -8.17 -17.89
C LEU A 158 11.01 -7.98 -17.82
N TRP A 159 11.51 -7.85 -16.60
CA TRP A 159 12.94 -7.87 -16.31
C TRP A 159 13.25 -8.70 -15.06
N GLU A 160 14.48 -9.20 -14.95
CA GLU A 160 14.91 -10.03 -13.83
C GLU A 160 15.58 -9.17 -12.77
N LEU A 161 15.18 -9.36 -11.51
CA LEU A 161 15.89 -8.82 -10.36
C LEU A 161 17.05 -9.76 -10.01
N ASP A 162 18.27 -9.25 -10.10
CA ASP A 162 19.48 -10.03 -9.84
C ASP A 162 19.52 -10.53 -8.38
N VAL A 163 20.12 -11.72 -8.19
CA VAL A 163 20.23 -12.36 -6.87
C VAL A 163 21.01 -11.54 -5.85
N GLN A 164 21.92 -10.67 -6.30
CA GLN A 164 22.65 -9.75 -5.42
C GLN A 164 21.70 -8.77 -4.68
N TYR A 165 20.54 -8.46 -5.27
CA TYR A 165 19.48 -7.68 -4.65
C TYR A 165 18.48 -8.59 -3.94
N ALA A 166 18.00 -9.62 -4.62
CA ALA A 166 16.93 -10.51 -4.13
C ALA A 166 17.36 -11.46 -3.00
N GLY A 167 18.65 -11.67 -2.79
CA GLY A 167 19.23 -12.50 -1.72
C GLY A 167 19.09 -14.01 -1.92
N LEU A 168 18.04 -14.47 -2.62
CA LEU A 168 17.77 -15.88 -2.92
C LEU A 168 17.48 -16.05 -4.41
N THR A 169 17.92 -17.16 -4.95
CA THR A 169 17.60 -17.56 -6.33
C THR A 169 16.14 -18.01 -6.46
N ARG A 170 15.60 -17.97 -7.68
CA ARG A 170 14.27 -18.50 -8.01
C ARG A 170 14.10 -19.95 -7.58
N ARG A 171 15.12 -20.79 -7.78
CA ARG A 171 15.10 -22.21 -7.38
C ARG A 171 14.98 -22.39 -5.87
N GLU A 172 15.72 -21.61 -5.09
CA GLU A 172 15.64 -21.65 -3.63
C GLU A 172 14.25 -21.21 -3.14
N LYS A 173 13.71 -20.13 -3.68
CA LYS A 173 12.36 -19.66 -3.33
C LYS A 173 11.27 -20.69 -3.69
N LEU A 174 11.32 -21.26 -4.89
CA LEU A 174 10.40 -22.34 -5.30
C LEU A 174 10.50 -23.55 -4.38
N ALA A 175 11.71 -23.96 -3.99
CA ALA A 175 11.90 -25.08 -3.06
C ALA A 175 11.32 -24.78 -1.66
N MET A 176 11.51 -23.57 -1.14
CA MET A 176 10.94 -23.14 0.14
C MET A 176 9.40 -23.20 0.10
N VAL A 177 8.78 -22.64 -0.94
CA VAL A 177 7.30 -22.63 -1.06
C VAL A 177 6.76 -24.05 -1.20
N ARG A 178 7.40 -24.92 -2.02
CA ARG A 178 7.03 -26.33 -2.14
C ARG A 178 7.15 -27.09 -0.83
N GLY A 179 8.15 -26.76 -0.02
CA GLY A 179 8.29 -27.27 1.34
C GLY A 179 7.07 -26.93 2.20
N LYS A 180 6.61 -25.68 2.18
CA LYS A 180 5.40 -25.23 2.88
C LYS A 180 4.13 -25.86 2.33
N MET A 181 3.98 -25.97 1.03
CA MET A 181 2.85 -26.70 0.44
C MET A 181 2.76 -28.12 0.98
N LYS A 182 3.91 -28.83 1.08
CA LYS A 182 3.96 -30.19 1.64
C LYS A 182 3.57 -30.22 3.11
N GLU A 183 4.06 -29.30 3.94
CA GLU A 183 3.67 -29.17 5.35
C GLU A 183 2.17 -28.93 5.50
N MET A 184 1.57 -28.12 4.62
CA MET A 184 0.15 -27.81 4.60
C MET A 184 -0.68 -28.92 3.94
N GLY A 185 -0.05 -29.94 3.36
CA GLY A 185 -0.68 -31.04 2.65
C GLY A 185 -1.27 -30.66 1.30
N ALA A 186 -0.81 -29.60 0.68
CA ALA A 186 -1.25 -29.15 -0.64
C ALA A 186 -0.45 -29.84 -1.75
N SER A 187 -1.13 -30.28 -2.81
CA SER A 187 -0.50 -30.78 -4.03
C SER A 187 -0.32 -29.72 -5.11
N VAL A 188 -1.20 -28.72 -5.11
CA VAL A 188 -1.19 -27.57 -6.02
C VAL A 188 -1.40 -26.30 -5.23
N PHE A 189 -0.71 -25.23 -5.62
CA PHE A 189 -0.94 -23.88 -5.11
C PHE A 189 -1.25 -22.93 -6.27
N VAL A 190 -2.40 -22.30 -6.24
CA VAL A 190 -2.79 -21.24 -7.18
C VAL A 190 -2.41 -19.90 -6.57
N ILE A 191 -1.48 -19.20 -7.20
CA ILE A 191 -0.93 -17.91 -6.75
C ILE A 191 -1.42 -16.81 -7.67
N PRO A 192 -2.42 -16.02 -7.26
CA PRO A 192 -2.95 -14.94 -8.07
C PRO A 192 -2.27 -13.60 -7.81
N SER A 193 -1.67 -13.38 -6.64
CA SER A 193 -1.10 -12.09 -6.24
C SER A 193 0.14 -11.73 -7.05
N LEU A 194 0.14 -10.55 -7.67
CA LEU A 194 1.21 -10.09 -8.56
C LEU A 194 2.55 -9.98 -7.83
N ASP A 195 2.55 -9.43 -6.63
CA ASP A 195 3.70 -9.27 -5.75
C ASP A 195 4.30 -10.62 -5.33
N GLU A 196 3.46 -11.62 -5.05
CA GLU A 196 3.91 -12.97 -4.70
C GLU A 196 4.56 -13.68 -5.90
N VAL A 197 3.97 -13.57 -7.09
CA VAL A 197 4.55 -14.14 -8.32
C VAL A 197 5.88 -13.44 -8.64
N ALA A 198 5.92 -12.12 -8.59
CA ALA A 198 7.12 -11.33 -8.86
C ALA A 198 8.26 -11.66 -7.88
N TRP A 199 7.97 -11.75 -6.58
CA TRP A 199 8.93 -12.14 -5.55
C TRP A 199 9.44 -13.57 -5.76
N LEU A 200 8.53 -14.53 -5.97
CA LEU A 200 8.87 -15.94 -6.09
C LEU A 200 9.77 -16.23 -7.30
N LEU A 201 9.49 -15.55 -8.43
CA LEU A 201 10.21 -15.78 -9.67
C LEU A 201 11.41 -14.83 -9.89
N ASN A 202 11.69 -13.90 -8.95
CA ASN A 202 12.65 -12.81 -9.13
C ASN A 202 12.43 -12.03 -10.43
N LEU A 203 11.17 -11.84 -10.81
CA LEU A 203 10.77 -11.06 -11.97
C LEU A 203 10.10 -9.77 -11.55
N ARG A 204 10.25 -8.76 -12.35
CA ARG A 204 9.57 -7.46 -12.20
C ARG A 204 8.99 -7.05 -13.54
N GLY A 205 8.05 -6.12 -13.51
CA GLY A 205 7.44 -5.51 -14.69
C GLY A 205 6.85 -4.16 -14.30
N ASN A 206 6.19 -3.49 -15.24
CA ASN A 206 5.66 -2.15 -15.04
C ASN A 206 4.17 -2.06 -15.46
N ASP A 207 3.40 -3.15 -15.27
CA ASP A 207 1.98 -3.17 -15.62
C ASP A 207 1.12 -2.37 -14.63
N VAL A 208 1.64 -2.11 -13.45
CA VAL A 208 1.03 -1.24 -12.43
C VAL A 208 1.99 -0.09 -12.16
N LEU A 209 1.47 1.14 -12.25
CA LEU A 209 2.26 2.34 -12.02
C LEU A 209 2.86 2.33 -10.60
N PHE A 210 4.14 2.66 -10.47
CA PHE A 210 4.91 2.73 -9.23
C PHE A 210 5.13 1.39 -8.50
N THR A 211 4.55 0.31 -9.00
CA THR A 211 4.70 -1.01 -8.41
C THR A 211 5.32 -1.96 -9.43
N PRO A 212 6.56 -2.43 -9.22
CA PRO A 212 7.28 -3.23 -10.21
C PRO A 212 6.73 -4.66 -10.32
N VAL A 213 5.49 -4.81 -10.76
CA VAL A 213 4.78 -6.09 -10.96
C VAL A 213 4.25 -6.21 -12.39
N PHE A 214 3.82 -7.39 -12.75
CA PHE A 214 3.29 -7.70 -14.07
C PHE A 214 2.06 -8.60 -13.96
N LEU A 215 1.13 -8.46 -14.88
CA LEU A 215 -0.11 -9.22 -14.89
C LEU A 215 0.18 -10.70 -15.13
N SER A 216 -0.05 -11.54 -14.12
CA SER A 216 0.27 -12.96 -14.17
C SER A 216 -0.45 -13.77 -13.11
N TYR A 217 -0.56 -15.07 -13.35
CA TYR A 217 -0.91 -16.09 -12.37
C TYR A 217 0.16 -17.17 -12.36
N LEU A 218 0.39 -17.80 -11.23
CA LEU A 218 1.27 -18.95 -11.15
C LEU A 218 0.50 -20.17 -10.60
N LEU A 219 0.53 -21.27 -11.34
CA LEU A 219 0.09 -22.57 -10.88
C LEU A 219 1.35 -23.36 -10.48
N LEU A 220 1.52 -23.57 -9.18
CA LEU A 220 2.69 -24.24 -8.61
C LEU A 220 2.31 -25.64 -8.13
N GLU A 221 3.01 -26.63 -8.66
CA GLU A 221 2.93 -28.03 -8.25
C GLU A 221 4.24 -28.47 -7.59
N GLN A 222 4.28 -29.70 -7.05
CA GLN A 222 5.49 -30.17 -6.36
C GLN A 222 6.73 -30.24 -7.27
N ASP A 223 6.55 -30.54 -8.55
CA ASP A 223 7.66 -30.72 -9.49
C ASP A 223 7.67 -29.71 -10.64
N THR A 224 6.53 -29.10 -10.93
CA THR A 224 6.34 -28.17 -12.04
C THR A 224 5.82 -26.81 -11.57
N ALA A 225 5.97 -25.79 -12.42
CA ALA A 225 5.36 -24.50 -12.26
C ALA A 225 4.92 -23.98 -13.62
N THR A 226 3.70 -23.42 -13.69
CA THR A 226 3.17 -22.82 -14.93
C THR A 226 2.85 -21.36 -14.69
N LEU A 227 3.60 -20.47 -15.35
CA LEU A 227 3.37 -19.02 -15.31
C LEU A 227 2.40 -18.65 -16.44
N CYS A 228 1.19 -18.22 -16.07
CA CYS A 228 0.22 -17.66 -16.99
C CYS A 228 0.50 -16.16 -17.14
N VAL A 229 0.91 -15.71 -18.31
CA VAL A 229 1.37 -14.35 -18.59
C VAL A 229 1.12 -13.98 -20.04
N GLN A 230 1.02 -12.69 -20.35
CA GLN A 230 0.99 -12.21 -21.73
C GLN A 230 2.34 -12.51 -22.39
N ARG A 231 2.32 -13.28 -23.48
CA ARG A 231 3.54 -13.81 -24.10
C ARG A 231 4.49 -12.72 -24.58
N GLU A 232 3.93 -11.60 -25.01
CA GLU A 232 4.63 -10.44 -25.57
C GLU A 232 5.50 -9.74 -24.52
N ALA A 233 5.17 -9.87 -23.24
CA ALA A 233 5.94 -9.30 -22.15
C ALA A 233 7.24 -10.08 -21.85
N VAL A 234 7.35 -11.34 -22.30
CA VAL A 234 8.44 -12.24 -21.93
C VAL A 234 9.46 -12.34 -23.06
N SER A 235 10.70 -11.91 -22.82
CA SER A 235 11.80 -12.08 -23.77
C SER A 235 12.22 -13.55 -23.90
N ALA A 236 12.88 -13.89 -25.01
CA ALA A 236 13.39 -15.25 -25.22
C ALA A 236 14.44 -15.66 -24.17
N GLU A 237 15.21 -14.70 -23.66
CA GLU A 237 16.20 -14.91 -22.61
C GLU A 237 15.52 -15.26 -21.27
N ILE A 238 14.53 -14.47 -20.84
CA ILE A 238 13.76 -14.75 -19.62
C ILE A 238 13.04 -16.10 -19.73
N GLU A 239 12.44 -16.42 -20.88
CA GLU A 239 11.80 -17.71 -21.10
C GLU A 239 12.80 -18.87 -20.95
N ALA A 240 14.01 -18.74 -21.50
CA ALA A 240 15.05 -19.77 -21.38
C ALA A 240 15.49 -19.96 -19.91
N HIS A 241 15.64 -18.86 -19.14
CA HIS A 241 15.96 -18.90 -17.71
C HIS A 241 14.83 -19.56 -16.89
N LEU A 242 13.58 -19.15 -17.12
CA LEU A 242 12.41 -19.75 -16.48
C LEU A 242 12.34 -21.26 -16.74
N LYS A 243 12.50 -21.67 -17.99
CA LYS A 243 12.49 -23.07 -18.37
C LYS A 243 13.63 -23.88 -17.71
N SER A 244 14.82 -23.29 -17.56
CA SER A 244 15.93 -23.92 -16.85
C SER A 244 15.64 -24.16 -15.37
N ASP A 245 14.76 -23.33 -14.78
CA ASP A 245 14.33 -23.41 -13.37
C ASP A 245 13.03 -24.22 -13.19
N GLY A 246 12.54 -24.87 -14.26
CA GLY A 246 11.34 -25.71 -14.22
C GLY A 246 10.03 -24.94 -14.27
N VAL A 247 10.05 -23.72 -14.79
CA VAL A 247 8.86 -22.89 -15.01
C VAL A 247 8.51 -22.85 -16.48
N THR A 248 7.28 -23.22 -16.84
CA THR A 248 6.74 -23.17 -18.20
C THR A 248 5.77 -21.99 -18.35
N LEU A 249 5.62 -21.48 -19.58
CA LEU A 249 4.70 -20.39 -19.88
C LEU A 249 3.37 -20.91 -20.41
N ALA A 250 2.29 -20.23 -20.04
CA ALA A 250 0.96 -20.38 -20.62
C ALA A 250 0.34 -18.99 -20.90
N PRO A 251 -0.66 -18.88 -21.81
CA PRO A 251 -1.42 -17.65 -21.98
C PRO A 251 -2.04 -17.16 -20.67
N TYR A 252 -2.12 -15.85 -20.49
CA TYR A 252 -2.58 -15.21 -19.25
C TYR A 252 -3.92 -15.75 -18.73
N ASP A 253 -4.93 -15.84 -19.61
CA ASP A 253 -6.27 -16.30 -19.24
C ASP A 253 -6.39 -17.83 -19.07
N ASP A 254 -5.36 -18.59 -19.38
CA ASP A 254 -5.37 -20.05 -19.27
C ASP A 254 -5.45 -20.55 -17.82
N ILE A 255 -5.22 -19.70 -16.84
CA ILE A 255 -5.29 -20.08 -15.41
C ILE A 255 -6.61 -20.75 -15.07
N TYR A 256 -7.75 -20.21 -15.53
CA TYR A 256 -9.07 -20.77 -15.24
C TYR A 256 -9.24 -22.18 -15.86
N ARG A 257 -8.74 -22.37 -17.08
CA ARG A 257 -8.74 -23.68 -17.78
C ARG A 257 -7.82 -24.69 -17.10
N LEU A 258 -6.64 -24.27 -16.68
CA LEU A 258 -5.67 -25.11 -15.98
C LEU A 258 -6.21 -25.57 -14.63
N VAL A 259 -6.83 -24.65 -13.88
CA VAL A 259 -7.49 -24.98 -12.60
C VAL A 259 -8.66 -25.93 -12.81
N ALA A 260 -9.48 -25.71 -13.84
CA ALA A 260 -10.62 -26.60 -14.17
C ALA A 260 -10.18 -28.01 -14.60
N ALA A 261 -8.97 -28.18 -15.09
CA ALA A 261 -8.41 -29.44 -15.54
C ALA A 261 -7.66 -30.24 -14.44
N LEU A 262 -7.67 -29.77 -13.19
CA LEU A 262 -6.98 -30.45 -12.10
C LEU A 262 -7.53 -31.85 -11.85
N PRO A 263 -6.67 -32.86 -11.61
CA PRO A 263 -7.08 -34.23 -11.37
C PRO A 263 -7.98 -34.39 -10.14
N THR A 264 -8.81 -35.44 -10.17
CA THR A 264 -9.62 -35.85 -9.00
C THR A 264 -8.74 -36.08 -7.78
N GLY A 265 -9.16 -35.55 -6.62
CA GLY A 265 -8.43 -35.69 -5.36
C GLY A 265 -7.26 -34.73 -5.20
N THR A 266 -7.08 -33.77 -6.12
CA THR A 266 -6.10 -32.69 -5.95
C THR A 266 -6.45 -31.85 -4.72
N ARG A 267 -5.44 -31.55 -3.90
CA ARG A 267 -5.56 -30.62 -2.76
C ARG A 267 -4.98 -29.27 -3.16
N VAL A 268 -5.88 -28.30 -3.39
CA VAL A 268 -5.55 -26.99 -3.95
C VAL A 268 -5.40 -25.97 -2.82
N LEU A 269 -4.20 -25.49 -2.59
CA LEU A 269 -3.96 -24.33 -1.73
C LEU A 269 -4.42 -23.06 -2.46
N LEU A 270 -5.23 -22.27 -1.79
CA LEU A 270 -5.79 -21.03 -2.29
C LEU A 270 -5.94 -20.05 -1.13
N ASP A 271 -5.50 -18.83 -1.31
CA ASP A 271 -5.78 -17.74 -0.36
C ASP A 271 -7.05 -16.99 -0.80
N GLY A 272 -8.16 -17.23 -0.09
CA GLY A 272 -9.47 -16.69 -0.46
C GLY A 272 -9.57 -15.17 -0.39
N GLU A 273 -8.67 -14.50 0.33
CA GLU A 273 -8.60 -13.04 0.38
C GLU A 273 -7.91 -12.46 -0.88
N ARG A 274 -7.00 -13.23 -1.48
CA ARG A 274 -6.22 -12.85 -2.66
C ARG A 274 -6.75 -13.41 -3.97
N ALA A 275 -7.34 -14.60 -3.92
CA ALA A 275 -7.89 -15.25 -5.11
C ALA A 275 -9.25 -14.66 -5.47
N ASN A 276 -9.42 -14.33 -6.74
CA ASN A 276 -10.70 -13.91 -7.26
C ASN A 276 -11.72 -15.06 -7.30
N TYR A 277 -13.00 -14.73 -7.24
CA TYR A 277 -14.09 -15.68 -7.14
C TYR A 277 -14.16 -16.64 -8.34
N ARG A 278 -13.77 -16.19 -9.53
CA ARG A 278 -13.74 -17.03 -10.73
C ARG A 278 -12.73 -18.17 -10.64
N ILE A 279 -11.59 -17.96 -9.98
CA ILE A 279 -10.62 -19.03 -9.71
C ILE A 279 -11.29 -20.13 -8.87
N LEU A 280 -11.96 -19.77 -7.78
CA LEU A 280 -12.68 -20.74 -6.95
C LEU A 280 -13.76 -21.49 -7.74
N GLN A 281 -14.55 -20.79 -8.54
CA GLN A 281 -15.58 -21.39 -9.38
C GLN A 281 -15.01 -22.37 -10.42
N SER A 282 -13.74 -22.19 -10.80
CA SER A 282 -13.05 -23.06 -11.75
C SER A 282 -12.51 -24.34 -11.10
N VAL A 283 -12.39 -24.40 -9.77
CA VAL A 283 -11.90 -25.61 -9.09
C VAL A 283 -12.93 -26.73 -9.23
N PRO A 284 -12.52 -27.93 -9.72
CA PRO A 284 -13.43 -29.06 -9.84
C PRO A 284 -14.01 -29.49 -8.49
N GLU A 285 -15.29 -29.90 -8.43
CA GLU A 285 -15.91 -30.44 -7.22
C GLU A 285 -15.19 -31.68 -6.66
N SER A 286 -14.43 -32.37 -7.49
CA SER A 286 -13.61 -33.53 -7.13
C SER A 286 -12.27 -33.17 -6.46
N ALA A 287 -11.93 -31.89 -6.37
CA ALA A 287 -10.74 -31.38 -5.70
C ALA A 287 -11.09 -30.82 -4.31
N GLU A 288 -10.14 -30.88 -3.40
CA GLU A 288 -10.27 -30.28 -2.04
C GLU A 288 -9.59 -28.90 -2.03
N VAL A 289 -10.34 -27.84 -1.68
CA VAL A 289 -9.79 -26.50 -1.50
C VAL A 289 -9.27 -26.35 -0.08
N LEU A 290 -7.99 -26.02 0.05
CA LEU A 290 -7.33 -25.61 1.28
C LEU A 290 -7.28 -24.09 1.31
N ASP A 291 -8.34 -23.45 1.82
CA ASP A 291 -8.38 -21.99 1.97
C ASP A 291 -7.52 -21.58 3.18
N ARG A 292 -6.34 -21.08 2.91
CA ARG A 292 -5.32 -20.69 3.89
C ARG A 292 -4.58 -19.45 3.41
N THR A 293 -4.06 -18.68 4.37
CA THR A 293 -3.12 -17.58 4.07
C THR A 293 -1.95 -18.09 3.25
N SER A 294 -1.60 -17.37 2.20
CA SER A 294 -0.42 -17.68 1.38
C SER A 294 0.85 -17.72 2.24
N PRO A 295 1.63 -18.81 2.20
CA PRO A 295 2.90 -18.87 2.92
C PRO A 295 3.94 -17.89 2.37
N ILE A 296 3.77 -17.41 1.13
CA ILE A 296 4.68 -16.45 0.51
C ILE A 296 4.61 -15.10 1.21
N GLN A 297 3.45 -14.69 1.73
CA GLN A 297 3.30 -13.41 2.43
C GLN A 297 4.32 -13.24 3.56
N LEU A 298 4.43 -14.24 4.44
CA LEU A 298 5.40 -14.18 5.53
C LEU A 298 6.84 -14.33 5.03
N MET A 299 7.08 -15.16 4.01
CA MET A 299 8.41 -15.36 3.45
C MET A 299 9.00 -14.08 2.86
N LYS A 300 8.19 -13.28 2.15
CA LYS A 300 8.65 -12.01 1.58
C LYS A 300 8.65 -10.84 2.56
N ALA A 301 7.84 -10.92 3.61
CA ALA A 301 7.81 -9.92 4.68
C ALA A 301 9.11 -9.93 5.50
N VAL A 302 9.65 -11.12 5.79
CA VAL A 302 10.94 -11.30 6.48
C VAL A 302 12.06 -11.18 5.45
N LYS A 303 12.62 -9.98 5.34
CA LYS A 303 13.70 -9.68 4.38
C LYS A 303 14.96 -10.46 4.69
N THR A 304 15.58 -11.02 3.66
CA THR A 304 16.90 -11.67 3.76
C THR A 304 17.97 -10.67 4.20
N PRO A 305 19.10 -11.11 4.74
CA PRO A 305 20.21 -10.20 5.08
C PRO A 305 20.68 -9.35 3.89
N ALA A 306 20.64 -9.90 2.67
CA ALA A 306 21.01 -9.15 1.47
C ALA A 306 19.98 -8.07 1.13
N GLU A 307 18.68 -8.38 1.16
CA GLU A 307 17.60 -7.39 0.98
C GLU A 307 17.68 -6.29 2.04
N GLN A 308 17.94 -6.62 3.30
CA GLN A 308 18.06 -5.63 4.38
C GLN A 308 19.25 -4.69 4.18
N GLU A 309 20.39 -5.19 3.68
CA GLU A 309 21.55 -4.35 3.41
C GLU A 309 21.30 -3.46 2.18
N ASN A 310 20.67 -4.00 1.16
CA ASN A 310 20.26 -3.24 -0.01
C ASN A 310 19.26 -2.14 0.37
N GLU A 311 18.26 -2.42 1.21
CA GLU A 311 17.31 -1.41 1.69
C GLU A 311 18.02 -0.25 2.44
N ARG A 312 19.06 -0.53 3.22
CA ARG A 312 19.87 0.55 3.82
C ARG A 312 20.52 1.43 2.77
N LEU A 313 21.03 0.84 1.68
CA LEU A 313 21.61 1.61 0.57
C LEU A 313 20.57 2.45 -0.15
N ALA A 314 19.38 1.88 -0.43
CA ALA A 314 18.27 2.62 -1.01
C ALA A 314 17.86 3.83 -0.16
N HIS A 315 17.75 3.64 1.16
CA HIS A 315 17.39 4.71 2.09
C HIS A 315 18.48 5.77 2.30
N ILE A 316 19.75 5.44 2.11
CA ILE A 316 20.83 6.44 2.06
C ILE A 316 20.69 7.29 0.80
N LYS A 317 20.50 6.67 -0.37
CA LYS A 317 20.32 7.39 -1.65
C LYS A 317 19.11 8.33 -1.58
N ASP A 318 17.98 7.80 -1.13
CA ASP A 318 16.75 8.59 -0.98
C ASP A 318 16.89 9.66 0.10
N GLY A 319 17.53 9.35 1.21
CA GLY A 319 17.83 10.30 2.29
C GLY A 319 18.65 11.50 1.82
N VAL A 320 19.62 11.28 0.93
CA VAL A 320 20.39 12.36 0.29
C VAL A 320 19.47 13.22 -0.60
N ALA A 321 18.66 12.61 -1.44
CA ALA A 321 17.76 13.34 -2.36
C ALA A 321 16.74 14.17 -1.57
N VAL A 322 16.08 13.60 -0.56
CA VAL A 322 15.09 14.29 0.28
C VAL A 322 15.74 15.38 1.14
N THR A 323 16.94 15.17 1.67
CA THR A 323 17.68 16.19 2.43
C THR A 323 18.01 17.40 1.54
N ARG A 324 18.51 17.17 0.31
CA ARG A 324 18.76 18.22 -0.68
C ARG A 324 17.49 18.94 -1.09
N PHE A 325 16.37 18.20 -1.20
CA PHE A 325 15.07 18.78 -1.49
C PHE A 325 14.61 19.73 -0.38
N ILE A 326 14.69 19.32 0.89
CA ILE A 326 14.30 20.17 2.03
C ILE A 326 15.18 21.43 2.09
N TYR A 327 16.50 21.26 1.89
CA TYR A 327 17.41 22.41 1.77
C TYR A 327 16.97 23.37 0.68
N TRP A 328 16.74 22.86 -0.53
CA TRP A 328 16.30 23.67 -1.67
C TRP A 328 14.98 24.38 -1.36
N LEU A 329 13.99 23.68 -0.87
CA LEU A 329 12.66 24.23 -0.58
C LEU A 329 12.74 25.39 0.43
N LYS A 330 13.43 25.18 1.55
CA LYS A 330 13.58 26.20 2.61
C LYS A 330 14.37 27.44 2.14
N HIS A 331 15.30 27.28 1.22
CA HIS A 331 16.14 28.38 0.74
C HIS A 331 15.56 29.11 -0.48
N THR A 332 14.63 28.51 -1.19
CA THR A 332 14.05 29.06 -2.42
C THR A 332 12.67 29.67 -2.20
N ILE A 333 11.90 29.13 -1.22
CA ILE A 333 10.55 29.62 -0.90
C ILE A 333 10.56 31.13 -0.62
N GLY A 334 9.60 31.87 -1.23
CA GLY A 334 9.53 33.33 -1.14
C GLY A 334 10.53 34.10 -2.00
N LYS A 335 11.48 33.43 -2.65
CA LYS A 335 12.42 34.03 -3.62
C LYS A 335 12.01 33.73 -5.06
N GLU A 336 11.49 32.54 -5.30
CA GLU A 336 10.98 32.08 -6.58
C GLU A 336 9.57 31.49 -6.40
N PRO A 337 8.72 31.52 -7.43
CA PRO A 337 7.43 30.85 -7.40
C PRO A 337 7.61 29.32 -7.29
N ILE A 338 7.04 28.72 -6.26
CA ILE A 338 7.01 27.26 -6.06
C ILE A 338 5.56 26.87 -5.87
N THR A 339 5.12 25.80 -6.55
CA THR A 339 3.82 25.16 -6.36
C THR A 339 4.03 23.74 -5.88
N GLU A 340 2.96 23.07 -5.44
CA GLU A 340 2.99 21.66 -5.01
C GLU A 340 3.54 20.75 -6.12
N LEU A 341 3.06 20.91 -7.36
CA LEU A 341 3.55 20.17 -8.53
C LEU A 341 5.00 20.48 -8.87
N SER A 342 5.41 21.74 -8.80
CA SER A 342 6.80 22.11 -9.11
C SER A 342 7.77 21.56 -8.05
N ALA A 343 7.36 21.52 -6.78
CA ALA A 343 8.13 20.93 -5.70
C ALA A 343 8.23 19.39 -5.86
N SER A 344 7.15 18.72 -6.24
CA SER A 344 7.15 17.29 -6.55
C SER A 344 8.15 16.96 -7.67
N LYS A 345 8.09 17.66 -8.79
CA LYS A 345 9.03 17.49 -9.92
C LYS A 345 10.49 17.75 -9.52
N LYS A 346 10.72 18.71 -8.61
CA LYS A 346 12.07 18.98 -8.09
C LYS A 346 12.61 17.80 -7.30
N LEU A 347 11.81 17.23 -6.41
CA LEU A 347 12.23 16.05 -5.63
C LEU A 347 12.52 14.86 -6.55
N GLU A 348 11.64 14.58 -7.51
CA GLU A 348 11.85 13.52 -8.49
C GLU A 348 13.16 13.72 -9.26
N SER A 349 13.46 14.96 -9.70
CA SER A 349 14.71 15.27 -10.38
C SER A 349 15.96 14.97 -9.53
N LEU A 350 15.87 15.19 -8.21
CA LEU A 350 16.98 14.89 -7.28
C LEU A 350 17.14 13.38 -7.06
N ARG A 351 16.04 12.63 -7.01
CA ARG A 351 16.06 11.16 -6.96
C ARG A 351 16.65 10.54 -8.21
N ALA A 352 16.30 11.09 -9.38
CA ALA A 352 16.80 10.62 -10.67
C ALA A 352 18.31 10.85 -10.88
N GLU A 353 18.97 11.69 -10.07
CA GLU A 353 20.43 11.80 -10.03
C GLU A 353 21.09 10.59 -9.35
N GLY A 354 20.33 9.83 -8.57
CA GLY A 354 20.82 8.64 -7.85
C GLY A 354 21.01 7.43 -8.77
N GLU A 355 22.09 6.69 -8.57
CA GLU A 355 22.31 5.43 -9.28
C GLU A 355 21.18 4.43 -8.99
N HIS A 356 20.74 3.69 -10.03
CA HIS A 356 19.72 2.64 -9.95
C HIS A 356 18.33 3.13 -9.54
N TYR A 357 18.05 4.41 -9.64
CA TYR A 357 16.70 4.92 -9.54
C TYR A 357 15.85 4.36 -10.69
N LEU A 358 14.69 3.81 -10.37
CA LEU A 358 13.75 3.24 -11.34
C LEU A 358 12.59 4.19 -11.60
N GLU A 359 11.85 4.49 -10.56
CA GLU A 359 10.67 5.37 -10.56
C GLU A 359 10.28 5.76 -9.12
N GLN A 360 9.21 6.49 -8.97
CA GLN A 360 8.58 6.73 -7.66
C GLN A 360 7.94 5.43 -7.15
N SER A 361 7.75 5.28 -5.83
CA SER A 361 7.06 4.11 -5.26
C SER A 361 5.55 4.31 -5.10
N PHE A 362 5.07 5.55 -5.25
CA PHE A 362 3.67 5.97 -5.31
C PHE A 362 3.57 7.43 -5.79
N ASP A 363 2.35 7.89 -6.09
CA ASP A 363 2.10 9.29 -6.45
C ASP A 363 2.47 10.22 -5.29
N PRO A 364 3.41 11.18 -5.49
CA PRO A 364 3.92 12.00 -4.41
C PRO A 364 2.87 12.95 -3.86
N ILE A 365 2.76 12.98 -2.54
CA ILE A 365 1.90 13.89 -1.79
C ILE A 365 2.72 15.12 -1.40
N LEU A 366 2.60 16.21 -2.14
CA LEU A 366 3.11 17.52 -1.76
C LEU A 366 1.93 18.40 -1.43
N ALA A 367 1.64 18.58 -0.14
CA ALA A 367 0.41 19.19 0.34
C ALA A 367 0.70 20.41 1.21
N TYR A 368 0.43 21.60 0.69
CA TYR A 368 0.64 22.85 1.42
C TYR A 368 -0.62 23.30 2.16
N GLY A 369 -0.46 23.74 3.40
CA GLY A 369 -1.54 24.28 4.21
C GLY A 369 -2.73 23.32 4.33
N ALA A 370 -3.92 23.75 3.89
CA ALA A 370 -5.16 22.99 4.02
C ALA A 370 -5.18 21.67 3.23
N HIS A 371 -4.42 21.55 2.15
CA HIS A 371 -4.28 20.31 1.40
C HIS A 371 -3.64 19.20 2.24
N GLY A 372 -2.74 19.55 3.17
CA GLY A 372 -2.15 18.61 4.12
C GLY A 372 -3.17 17.89 5.02
N ALA A 373 -4.40 18.40 5.13
CA ALA A 373 -5.46 17.72 5.88
C ALA A 373 -6.15 16.59 5.09
N ILE A 374 -5.86 16.46 3.80
CA ILE A 374 -6.32 15.37 2.94
C ILE A 374 -5.23 14.31 2.95
N VAL A 375 -5.46 13.17 3.64
CA VAL A 375 -4.43 12.19 3.99
C VAL A 375 -3.64 11.68 2.77
N HIS A 376 -4.32 11.39 1.66
CA HIS A 376 -3.76 10.95 0.39
C HIS A 376 -4.02 12.01 -0.70
N TYR A 377 -3.63 13.25 -0.43
CA TYR A 377 -3.72 14.33 -1.41
C TYR A 377 -2.68 14.16 -2.51
N GLU A 378 -3.12 14.15 -3.75
CA GLU A 378 -2.27 14.17 -4.92
C GLU A 378 -2.49 15.50 -5.66
N PRO A 379 -1.45 16.34 -5.79
CA PRO A 379 -1.59 17.58 -6.53
C PRO A 379 -1.81 17.29 -8.03
N THR A 380 -2.83 17.90 -8.60
CA THR A 380 -3.14 17.86 -10.03
C THR A 380 -3.03 19.27 -10.62
N GLU A 381 -3.07 19.39 -11.97
CA GLU A 381 -3.09 20.72 -12.62
C GLU A 381 -4.26 21.59 -12.15
N GLU A 382 -5.39 20.97 -11.77
CA GLU A 382 -6.59 21.67 -11.30
C GLU A 382 -6.51 22.06 -9.81
N THR A 383 -5.77 21.31 -9.01
CA THR A 383 -5.69 21.54 -7.55
C THR A 383 -4.40 22.20 -7.12
N ASP A 384 -3.40 22.29 -8.00
CA ASP A 384 -2.09 22.86 -7.71
C ASP A 384 -2.16 24.30 -7.19
N ILE A 385 -1.52 24.56 -6.06
CA ILE A 385 -1.47 25.88 -5.45
C ILE A 385 -0.04 26.37 -5.23
N PRO A 386 0.17 27.70 -5.26
CA PRO A 386 1.46 28.28 -4.89
C PRO A 386 1.69 28.12 -3.38
N MET A 387 2.93 27.76 -3.04
CA MET A 387 3.40 27.74 -1.65
C MET A 387 3.90 29.13 -1.24
N GLU A 388 3.64 29.50 0.01
CA GLU A 388 4.09 30.76 0.58
C GLU A 388 5.16 30.54 1.67
N PRO A 389 6.03 31.53 2.00
CA PRO A 389 7.05 31.39 3.03
C PRO A 389 6.45 31.50 4.44
N ARG A 390 5.49 30.60 4.75
CA ARG A 390 4.81 30.44 6.05
C ARG A 390 4.10 29.09 6.11
N GLY A 391 3.77 28.66 7.31
CA GLY A 391 2.97 27.45 7.53
C GLY A 391 3.73 26.16 7.19
N LEU A 392 2.98 25.09 7.01
CA LEU A 392 3.51 23.72 6.84
C LEU A 392 3.26 23.19 5.44
N CYS A 393 4.24 22.47 4.92
CA CYS A 393 4.12 21.60 3.75
C CYS A 393 4.34 20.14 4.19
N LEU A 394 3.34 19.29 3.98
CA LEU A 394 3.46 17.86 4.16
C LEU A 394 3.98 17.26 2.85
N ALA A 395 5.14 16.62 2.90
CA ALA A 395 5.77 15.93 1.77
C ALA A 395 5.88 14.45 2.11
N ASP A 396 5.00 13.64 1.50
CA ASP A 396 4.99 12.19 1.60
C ASP A 396 5.31 11.59 0.24
N THR A 397 6.42 10.87 0.17
CA THR A 397 7.04 10.48 -1.11
C THR A 397 7.91 9.25 -0.94
N GLY A 398 8.07 8.50 -2.01
CA GLY A 398 8.94 7.33 -2.01
C GLY A 398 9.54 7.07 -3.38
N ALA A 399 10.46 6.13 -3.44
CA ALA A 399 11.18 5.76 -4.66
C ALA A 399 11.40 4.25 -4.75
N GLN A 400 11.46 3.75 -5.98
CA GLN A 400 11.95 2.43 -6.33
C GLN A 400 13.41 2.57 -6.79
N TYR A 401 14.30 1.84 -6.14
CA TYR A 401 15.68 1.61 -6.58
C TYR A 401 15.87 0.11 -6.79
N LEU A 402 16.91 -0.30 -7.51
CA LEU A 402 17.26 -1.75 -7.58
C LEU A 402 17.59 -2.32 -6.20
N GLU A 403 18.01 -1.46 -5.26
CA GLU A 403 18.35 -1.82 -3.89
C GLU A 403 17.14 -1.85 -2.95
N GLY A 404 15.97 -1.36 -3.34
CA GLY A 404 14.79 -1.42 -2.47
C GLY A 404 13.74 -0.37 -2.77
N THR A 405 12.72 -0.37 -1.92
CA THR A 405 11.57 0.53 -1.97
C THR A 405 11.59 1.47 -0.78
N THR A 406 11.50 2.78 -1.01
CA THR A 406 11.46 3.77 0.07
C THR A 406 10.08 4.40 0.21
N ASP A 407 9.80 4.84 1.42
CA ASP A 407 8.62 5.58 1.83
C ASP A 407 9.00 6.53 2.95
N ILE A 408 8.68 7.81 2.79
CA ILE A 408 9.05 8.84 3.75
C ILE A 408 8.08 9.99 3.75
N THR A 409 7.61 10.38 4.94
CA THR A 409 6.92 11.64 5.12
C THR A 409 7.75 12.60 5.98
N ARG A 410 7.88 13.85 5.50
CA ARG A 410 8.33 14.99 6.30
C ARG A 410 7.32 16.12 6.19
N THR A 411 6.92 16.65 7.35
CA THR A 411 6.18 17.93 7.41
C THR A 411 7.20 19.04 7.62
N ILE A 412 7.25 20.00 6.70
CA ILE A 412 8.30 20.99 6.56
C ILE A 412 7.74 22.37 6.88
N ALA A 413 8.38 23.12 7.78
CA ALA A 413 8.09 24.52 8.07
C ALA A 413 8.65 25.41 6.95
N LEU A 414 7.78 26.10 6.23
CA LEU A 414 8.17 27.01 5.14
C LEU A 414 8.45 28.44 5.62
N GLY A 415 8.28 28.69 6.93
CA GLY A 415 8.49 30.00 7.56
C GLY A 415 7.82 30.04 8.92
N PRO A 416 7.32 31.23 9.38
CA PRO A 416 6.66 31.36 10.68
C PRO A 416 5.48 30.41 10.83
N LEU A 417 5.40 29.74 11.99
CA LEU A 417 4.33 28.83 12.38
C LEU A 417 3.54 29.40 13.54
N THR A 418 2.26 29.06 13.60
CA THR A 418 1.40 29.29 14.75
C THR A 418 1.71 28.31 15.89
N ASP A 419 1.29 28.65 17.11
CA ASP A 419 1.43 27.75 18.28
C ASP A 419 0.65 26.44 18.08
N GLU A 420 -0.50 26.46 17.36
CA GLU A 420 -1.27 25.26 17.02
C GLU A 420 -0.47 24.32 16.10
N GLU A 421 0.17 24.86 15.05
CA GLU A 421 1.00 24.08 14.12
C GLU A 421 2.19 23.43 14.84
N LYS A 422 2.92 24.20 15.66
CA LYS A 422 4.04 23.67 16.45
C LYS A 422 3.58 22.61 17.45
N ARG A 423 2.47 22.85 18.14
CA ARG A 423 1.91 21.90 19.09
C ARG A 423 1.55 20.57 18.41
N ILE A 424 0.83 20.62 17.30
CA ILE A 424 0.41 19.42 16.57
C ILE A 424 1.62 18.68 16.01
N TYR A 425 2.57 19.39 15.37
CA TYR A 425 3.80 18.80 14.88
C TYR A 425 4.56 18.04 15.99
N THR A 426 4.71 18.69 17.15
CA THR A 426 5.48 18.11 18.26
C THR A 426 4.79 16.89 18.87
N LEU A 427 3.46 16.88 18.97
CA LEU A 427 2.73 15.71 19.45
C LEU A 427 2.86 14.52 18.50
N VAL A 428 2.78 14.74 17.18
CA VAL A 428 3.03 13.69 16.16
C VAL A 428 4.46 13.20 16.25
N LEU A 429 5.44 14.10 16.33
CA LEU A 429 6.85 13.74 16.47
C LEU A 429 7.11 12.89 17.72
N ARG A 430 6.51 13.21 18.85
CA ARG A 430 6.62 12.41 20.08
C ARG A 430 6.13 10.99 19.88
N GLY A 431 4.95 10.82 19.28
CA GLY A 431 4.41 9.48 18.98
C GLY A 431 5.33 8.70 18.05
N HIS A 432 5.81 9.34 16.99
CA HIS A 432 6.74 8.77 16.04
C HIS A 432 8.06 8.31 16.70
N ILE A 433 8.67 9.17 17.53
CA ILE A 433 9.93 8.84 18.23
C ILE A 433 9.73 7.71 19.25
N GLN A 434 8.62 7.72 19.99
CA GLN A 434 8.33 6.72 21.01
C GLN A 434 8.13 5.33 20.40
N LEU A 435 7.40 5.24 19.29
CA LEU A 435 7.29 3.98 18.54
C LEU A 435 8.65 3.56 17.96
N GLY A 436 9.40 4.49 17.33
CA GLY A 436 10.72 4.20 16.76
C GLY A 436 11.77 3.71 17.77
N ALA A 437 11.60 4.05 19.06
CA ALA A 437 12.46 3.61 20.15
C ALA A 437 11.95 2.34 20.86
N ALA A 438 10.91 1.68 20.34
CA ALA A 438 10.30 0.52 20.96
C ALA A 438 11.30 -0.64 21.09
N LYS A 439 11.32 -1.26 22.28
CA LYS A 439 11.91 -2.56 22.54
C LYS A 439 10.80 -3.44 23.09
N PHE A 440 10.57 -4.59 22.49
CA PHE A 440 9.42 -5.44 22.78
C PHE A 440 9.77 -6.92 22.73
N LEU A 441 9.01 -7.73 23.45
CA LEU A 441 9.19 -9.17 23.48
C LEU A 441 8.72 -9.78 22.16
N HIS A 442 9.46 -10.73 21.59
CA HIS A 442 9.01 -11.53 20.46
C HIS A 442 7.67 -12.20 20.76
N GLY A 443 6.77 -12.20 19.78
CA GLY A 443 5.36 -12.58 19.94
C GLY A 443 4.40 -11.39 19.98
N CYS A 444 4.92 -10.16 20.09
CA CYS A 444 4.11 -8.96 19.87
C CYS A 444 3.70 -8.84 18.40
N MET A 445 2.54 -8.23 18.21
CA MET A 445 1.96 -7.88 16.92
C MET A 445 1.88 -6.36 16.79
N GLY A 446 1.57 -5.85 15.61
CA GLY A 446 1.47 -4.41 15.39
C GLY A 446 0.47 -3.69 16.29
N GLU A 447 -0.62 -4.38 16.68
CA GLU A 447 -1.62 -3.88 17.63
C GLU A 447 -1.04 -3.53 19.01
N ASN A 448 -0.01 -4.26 19.42
CA ASN A 448 0.68 -3.99 20.69
C ASN A 448 1.58 -2.75 20.60
N LEU A 449 2.10 -2.43 19.40
CA LEU A 449 3.03 -1.35 19.18
C LEU A 449 2.35 -0.01 18.88
N ASP A 450 1.20 -0.03 18.23
CA ASP A 450 0.46 1.17 17.79
C ASP A 450 0.20 2.18 18.91
N MET A 451 -0.09 1.70 20.11
CA MET A 451 -0.33 2.52 21.30
C MET A 451 0.82 3.49 21.62
N LEU A 452 2.06 3.10 21.30
CA LEU A 452 3.23 3.95 21.55
C LEU A 452 3.17 5.24 20.73
N ALA A 453 2.70 5.15 19.49
CA ALA A 453 2.55 6.32 18.63
C ALA A 453 1.31 7.15 19.00
N ARG A 454 0.20 6.50 19.41
CA ARG A 454 -1.06 7.22 19.70
C ARG A 454 -1.10 7.84 21.09
N THR A 455 -0.37 7.31 22.06
CA THR A 455 -0.45 7.79 23.46
C THR A 455 -0.32 9.32 23.58
N PRO A 456 0.68 10.01 23.01
CA PRO A 456 0.77 11.47 23.11
C PRO A 456 -0.41 12.22 22.48
N LEU A 457 -1.01 11.63 21.45
CA LEU A 457 -2.16 12.21 20.75
C LEU A 457 -3.46 12.02 21.56
N TRP A 458 -3.69 10.82 22.05
CA TRP A 458 -4.88 10.50 22.87
C TRP A 458 -4.90 11.26 24.19
N GLU A 459 -3.75 11.46 24.84
CA GLU A 459 -3.63 12.36 26.01
C GLU A 459 -4.05 13.79 25.70
N ALA A 460 -3.87 14.23 24.46
CA ALA A 460 -4.29 15.55 23.99
C ALA A 460 -5.72 15.58 23.43
N GLY A 461 -6.45 14.44 23.43
CA GLY A 461 -7.80 14.31 22.87
C GLY A 461 -7.82 14.32 21.34
N LEU A 462 -6.72 13.90 20.69
CA LEU A 462 -6.55 13.86 19.25
C LEU A 462 -6.38 12.43 18.77
N ASP A 463 -6.77 12.15 17.52
CA ASP A 463 -6.57 10.84 16.88
C ASP A 463 -6.49 10.97 15.36
N PHE A 464 -6.06 9.89 14.68
CA PHE A 464 -6.05 9.76 13.23
C PHE A 464 -6.68 8.43 12.79
N ASN A 465 -7.24 8.42 11.57
CA ASN A 465 -8.11 7.32 11.09
C ASN A 465 -7.42 6.30 10.17
N HIS A 466 -6.11 6.42 9.95
CA HIS A 466 -5.32 5.42 9.20
C HIS A 466 -4.51 4.53 10.14
N GLY A 467 -3.83 3.52 9.60
CA GLY A 467 -2.85 2.71 10.33
C GLY A 467 -1.64 3.54 10.74
N THR A 468 -0.99 3.16 11.82
CA THR A 468 0.29 3.79 12.22
C THR A 468 1.46 3.25 11.40
N GLY A 469 1.27 2.13 10.70
CA GLY A 469 2.28 1.57 9.82
C GLY A 469 1.79 0.36 9.04
N HIS A 470 2.49 0.08 7.97
CA HIS A 470 2.27 -1.03 7.04
C HIS A 470 3.61 -1.65 6.64
N GLY A 471 3.60 -2.92 6.23
CA GLY A 471 4.77 -3.56 5.63
C GLY A 471 5.09 -2.96 4.27
N VAL A 472 6.34 -3.15 3.83
CA VAL A 472 6.86 -2.63 2.56
C VAL A 472 7.50 -3.77 1.77
N GLY A 473 7.23 -3.83 0.46
CA GLY A 473 7.82 -4.79 -0.46
C GLY A 473 9.26 -4.43 -0.84
N PHE A 474 10.05 -5.44 -1.22
CA PHE A 474 11.40 -5.23 -1.73
C PHE A 474 11.40 -5.09 -3.26
N VAL A 475 11.58 -3.87 -3.75
CA VAL A 475 11.37 -3.54 -5.18
C VAL A 475 10.02 -4.07 -5.66
N LEU A 476 8.98 -3.78 -4.86
CA LEU A 476 7.58 -4.20 -5.04
C LEU A 476 6.64 -3.10 -4.51
N GLY A 477 5.45 -3.45 -4.08
CA GLY A 477 4.48 -2.49 -3.56
C GLY A 477 4.95 -1.79 -2.28
N VAL A 478 4.74 -0.49 -2.20
CA VAL A 478 5.00 0.30 -0.98
C VAL A 478 4.12 -0.20 0.17
N HIS A 479 2.87 -0.54 -0.10
CA HIS A 479 1.96 -1.18 0.86
C HIS A 479 1.97 -2.69 0.68
N GLU A 480 2.59 -3.42 1.59
CA GLU A 480 2.72 -4.87 1.51
C GLU A 480 2.57 -5.52 2.89
N GLY A 481 1.63 -6.45 3.03
CA GLY A 481 1.43 -7.20 4.27
C GLY A 481 2.33 -8.44 4.37
N PRO A 482 2.18 -9.25 5.44
CA PRO A 482 1.02 -9.29 6.34
C PRO A 482 1.07 -8.36 7.57
N GLU A 483 2.24 -7.78 7.90
CA GLU A 483 2.41 -6.94 9.07
C GLU A 483 1.73 -5.57 8.90
N ARG A 484 1.07 -5.12 9.96
CA ARG A 484 0.45 -3.80 10.05
C ARG A 484 0.52 -3.30 11.48
N VAL A 485 0.74 -2.01 11.67
CA VAL A 485 0.67 -1.36 12.98
C VAL A 485 -0.65 -0.60 13.07
N HIS A 486 -1.63 -1.16 13.79
CA HIS A 486 -2.97 -0.58 13.92
C HIS A 486 -3.63 -1.07 15.20
N TRP A 487 -4.19 -0.18 16.02
CA TRP A 487 -4.78 -0.49 17.33
C TRP A 487 -6.10 -1.26 17.27
N ASP A 488 -6.91 -1.07 16.22
CA ASP A 488 -8.23 -1.68 16.13
C ASP A 488 -8.15 -3.13 15.64
N VAL A 489 -8.09 -4.04 16.58
CA VAL A 489 -8.05 -5.49 16.37
C VAL A 489 -9.21 -6.00 15.51
N LYS A 490 -10.38 -5.35 15.57
CA LYS A 490 -11.58 -5.80 14.84
C LYS A 490 -11.47 -5.55 13.34
N ARG A 491 -10.66 -4.59 12.92
CA ARG A 491 -10.43 -4.29 11.50
C ARG A 491 -9.40 -5.23 10.86
N GLN A 492 -8.64 -5.96 11.68
CA GLN A 492 -7.65 -6.90 11.17
C GLN A 492 -8.28 -8.29 11.05
N LYS A 493 -8.39 -8.77 9.82
CA LYS A 493 -8.84 -10.14 9.56
C LYS A 493 -7.79 -11.18 9.92
N ARG A 494 -6.52 -10.83 9.83
CA ARG A 494 -5.35 -11.69 10.08
C ARG A 494 -4.35 -10.97 10.96
N HIS A 495 -3.89 -11.66 11.98
CA HIS A 495 -2.89 -11.17 12.93
C HIS A 495 -1.51 -11.68 12.50
N CYS A 496 -0.51 -10.81 12.54
CA CYS A 496 0.86 -11.14 12.22
C CYS A 496 1.77 -10.86 13.41
N VAL A 497 2.51 -11.87 13.86
CA VAL A 497 3.60 -11.68 14.82
C VAL A 497 4.73 -10.94 14.10
N ILE A 498 5.26 -9.92 14.75
CA ILE A 498 6.39 -9.15 14.22
C ILE A 498 7.66 -9.99 14.37
N GLU A 499 8.33 -10.25 13.25
CA GLU A 499 9.55 -11.04 13.15
C GLU A 499 10.76 -10.17 12.84
N GLU A 500 11.94 -10.63 13.25
CA GLU A 500 13.20 -10.02 12.84
C GLU A 500 13.37 -10.04 11.32
N GLY A 501 13.80 -8.92 10.74
CA GLY A 501 13.95 -8.74 9.30
C GLY A 501 12.70 -8.17 8.60
N MET A 502 11.57 -8.04 9.28
CA MET A 502 10.42 -7.31 8.75
C MET A 502 10.74 -5.82 8.64
N ILE A 503 10.20 -5.18 7.58
CA ILE A 503 10.30 -3.74 7.34
C ILE A 503 8.89 -3.17 7.28
N PHE A 504 8.63 -2.14 8.09
CA PHE A 504 7.34 -1.47 8.09
C PHE A 504 7.47 0.03 8.35
N SER A 505 6.43 0.79 8.00
CA SER A 505 6.36 2.24 8.24
C SER A 505 5.99 2.55 9.69
N ASN A 506 6.46 3.70 10.15
CA ASN A 506 6.08 4.35 11.40
C ASN A 506 5.66 5.77 11.05
N GLU A 507 4.34 5.99 10.88
CA GLU A 507 3.77 7.17 10.21
C GLU A 507 2.55 7.79 10.94
N PRO A 508 2.60 8.10 12.23
CA PRO A 508 1.51 8.81 12.88
C PRO A 508 1.24 10.18 12.26
N GLY A 509 0.00 10.64 12.31
CA GLY A 509 -0.37 11.94 11.77
C GLY A 509 -1.55 12.60 12.49
N ILE A 510 -1.82 13.88 12.19
CA ILE A 510 -3.02 14.62 12.59
C ILE A 510 -3.45 15.50 11.41
N TYR A 511 -4.74 15.52 11.13
CA TYR A 511 -5.31 16.17 9.95
C TYR A 511 -6.47 17.08 10.37
N LEU A 512 -6.27 18.41 10.29
CA LEU A 512 -7.25 19.42 10.69
C LEU A 512 -7.90 20.01 9.45
N ALA A 513 -9.07 19.50 9.09
CA ALA A 513 -9.80 19.89 7.88
C ALA A 513 -9.91 21.42 7.71
N GLY A 514 -9.52 21.92 6.52
CA GLY A 514 -9.50 23.34 6.19
C GLY A 514 -8.37 24.14 6.83
N LYS A 515 -7.45 23.49 7.58
CA LYS A 515 -6.32 24.16 8.22
C LYS A 515 -4.98 23.61 7.69
N PHE A 516 -4.55 22.44 8.17
CA PHE A 516 -3.29 21.79 7.81
C PHE A 516 -3.30 20.32 8.24
N GLY A 517 -2.32 19.55 7.76
CA GLY A 517 -2.01 18.22 8.24
C GLY A 517 -0.54 18.08 8.64
N VAL A 518 -0.28 17.14 9.53
CA VAL A 518 1.07 16.73 9.94
C VAL A 518 1.14 15.20 9.87
N ARG A 519 2.12 14.66 9.16
CA ARG A 519 2.56 13.27 9.20
C ARG A 519 4.08 13.26 9.27
N ILE A 520 4.64 12.37 10.06
CA ILE A 520 6.08 12.15 10.15
C ILE A 520 6.28 10.65 10.04
N GLU A 521 7.12 10.24 9.10
CA GLU A 521 7.30 8.85 8.77
C GLU A 521 8.75 8.46 8.56
N ASN A 522 9.10 7.29 9.08
CA ASN A 522 10.29 6.53 8.73
C ASN A 522 9.89 5.09 8.44
N LEU A 523 10.59 4.45 7.51
CA LEU A 523 10.65 3.00 7.48
C LEU A 523 11.63 2.50 8.54
N VAL A 524 11.27 1.39 9.18
CA VAL A 524 12.07 0.73 10.20
C VAL A 524 12.24 -0.76 9.88
N VAL A 525 13.42 -1.32 10.20
CA VAL A 525 13.65 -2.76 10.15
C VAL A 525 13.70 -3.34 11.56
N VAL A 526 13.06 -4.48 11.73
CA VAL A 526 13.03 -5.20 13.03
C VAL A 526 14.35 -5.94 13.25
N ARG A 527 14.94 -5.76 14.45
CA ARG A 527 16.21 -6.36 14.84
C ARG A 527 16.09 -7.08 16.17
N GLU A 528 16.88 -8.14 16.34
CA GLU A 528 17.12 -8.70 17.67
C GLU A 528 17.87 -7.67 18.54
N ALA A 529 17.33 -7.38 19.73
CA ALA A 529 17.93 -6.48 20.69
C ALA A 529 18.72 -7.22 21.75
N GLU A 530 18.12 -8.23 22.36
CA GLU A 530 18.78 -9.12 23.34
C GLU A 530 17.97 -10.40 23.57
N VAL A 531 18.63 -11.42 24.07
CA VAL A 531 18.01 -12.66 24.59
C VAL A 531 18.42 -12.83 26.05
N ASN A 532 17.44 -13.01 26.93
CA ASN A 532 17.66 -13.23 28.36
C ASN A 532 16.63 -14.23 28.94
N GLU A 533 16.56 -14.36 30.28
CA GLU A 533 15.65 -15.29 30.95
C GLU A 533 14.15 -15.01 30.71
N TYR A 534 13.78 -13.80 30.27
CA TYR A 534 12.40 -13.43 29.94
C TYR A 534 12.04 -13.70 28.48
N GLY A 535 13.03 -13.99 27.64
CA GLY A 535 12.83 -14.33 26.24
C GLY A 535 13.67 -13.52 25.27
N ARG A 536 13.25 -13.52 24.00
CA ARG A 536 13.88 -12.80 22.90
C ARG A 536 13.23 -11.43 22.74
N PHE A 537 14.02 -10.37 22.88
CA PHE A 537 13.56 -9.00 22.67
C PHE A 537 13.97 -8.49 21.29
N LEU A 538 13.05 -7.80 20.65
CA LEU A 538 13.24 -7.13 19.37
C LEU A 538 13.25 -5.61 19.57
N ALA A 539 13.83 -4.90 18.62
CA ALA A 539 13.83 -3.44 18.55
C ALA A 539 13.75 -2.96 17.10
N LEU A 540 13.47 -1.69 16.92
CA LEU A 540 13.31 -1.05 15.62
C LEU A 540 14.57 -0.24 15.28
N GLU A 541 15.15 -0.50 14.10
CA GLU A 541 16.24 0.27 13.53
C GLU A 541 15.68 1.16 12.42
N PRO A 542 15.83 2.50 12.47
CA PRO A 542 15.38 3.36 11.40
C PRO A 542 16.21 3.15 10.13
N LEU A 543 15.54 2.89 9.02
CA LEU A 543 16.10 2.87 7.67
C LEU A 543 16.12 4.29 7.08
N THR A 544 15.03 5.02 7.24
CA THR A 544 14.92 6.41 6.79
C THR A 544 15.81 7.33 7.61
N LEU A 545 16.70 8.06 6.94
CA LEU A 545 17.71 8.93 7.56
C LEU A 545 17.63 10.35 6.97
N VAL A 546 16.62 11.11 7.41
CA VAL A 546 16.35 12.51 6.99
C VAL A 546 16.03 13.31 8.25
N PRO A 547 16.53 14.55 8.43
CA PRO A 547 16.28 15.31 9.65
C PRO A 547 14.79 15.63 9.84
N TYR A 548 14.34 15.65 11.10
CA TYR A 548 13.06 16.28 11.47
C TYR A 548 13.22 17.79 11.47
N ASP A 549 12.14 18.51 11.18
CA ASP A 549 12.20 19.98 11.10
C ASP A 549 12.18 20.63 12.49
N ARG A 550 13.33 21.14 12.92
CA ARG A 550 13.51 21.78 14.24
C ARG A 550 12.70 23.06 14.39
N ASP A 551 12.41 23.78 13.30
CA ASP A 551 11.63 25.02 13.34
C ASP A 551 10.17 24.78 13.76
N ALA A 552 9.68 23.56 13.55
CA ALA A 552 8.32 23.14 13.89
C ALA A 552 8.19 22.57 15.32
N ILE A 553 9.29 22.42 16.06
CA ILE A 553 9.27 21.78 17.39
C ILE A 553 8.98 22.82 18.49
N ASP A 554 8.01 22.51 19.34
CA ASP A 554 7.83 23.14 20.65
C ASP A 554 8.53 22.31 21.73
N LEU A 555 9.72 22.74 22.12
CA LEU A 555 10.55 22.03 23.11
C LEU A 555 9.87 21.86 24.47
N SER A 556 8.92 22.74 24.83
CA SER A 556 8.20 22.65 26.10
C SER A 556 7.29 21.42 26.22
N LEU A 557 6.95 20.80 25.08
CA LEU A 557 6.11 19.61 25.01
C LEU A 557 6.93 18.31 25.01
N LEU A 558 8.26 18.36 24.88
CA LEU A 558 9.12 17.19 24.89
C LEU A 558 9.55 16.81 26.31
N SER A 559 9.62 15.53 26.60
CA SER A 559 10.31 15.01 27.78
C SER A 559 11.83 14.97 27.55
N SER A 560 12.62 14.85 28.63
CA SER A 560 14.06 14.64 28.50
C SER A 560 14.39 13.39 27.65
N ARG A 561 13.57 12.35 27.76
CA ARG A 561 13.74 11.14 26.96
C ARG A 561 13.45 11.39 25.47
N ASP A 562 12.41 12.16 25.15
CA ASP A 562 12.12 12.51 23.76
C ASP A 562 13.28 13.31 23.13
N VAL A 563 13.87 14.25 23.89
CA VAL A 563 15.06 15.02 23.44
C VAL A 563 16.29 14.14 23.24
N GLU A 564 16.57 13.19 24.14
CA GLU A 564 17.66 12.23 23.96
C GLU A 564 17.49 11.41 22.68
N LEU A 565 16.28 10.89 22.43
CA LEU A 565 15.98 10.09 21.24
C LEU A 565 16.06 10.92 19.96
N LEU A 566 15.54 12.13 19.95
CA LEU A 566 15.62 13.07 18.84
C LEU A 566 17.09 13.36 18.47
N ASN A 567 17.90 13.71 19.47
CA ASN A 567 19.32 14.02 19.27
C ASN A 567 20.11 12.78 18.79
N ALA A 568 19.80 11.61 19.32
CA ALA A 568 20.41 10.36 18.88
C ALA A 568 20.07 10.02 17.42
N TYR A 569 18.83 10.26 17.02
CA TYR A 569 18.40 10.09 15.61
C TYR A 569 19.11 11.09 14.70
N HIS A 570 19.13 12.39 15.04
CA HIS A 570 19.81 13.42 14.26
C HIS A 570 21.31 13.15 14.11
N ALA A 571 21.97 12.62 15.15
CA ALA A 571 23.38 12.20 15.04
C ALA A 571 23.58 11.07 14.02
N LYS A 572 22.66 10.09 13.96
CA LYS A 572 22.68 9.03 12.93
C LYS A 572 22.46 9.60 11.53
N VAL A 573 21.50 10.52 11.37
CA VAL A 573 21.23 11.20 10.09
C VAL A 573 22.49 11.92 9.62
N PHE A 574 23.11 12.74 10.48
CA PHE A 574 24.33 13.45 10.11
C PHE A 574 25.44 12.50 9.68
N ALA A 575 25.69 11.46 10.48
CA ALA A 575 26.75 10.49 10.19
C ALA A 575 26.55 9.76 8.85
N ALA A 576 25.29 9.43 8.49
CA ALA A 576 24.97 8.69 7.28
C ALA A 576 24.92 9.55 6.03
N ILE A 577 24.42 10.79 6.11
CA ILE A 577 24.10 11.62 4.94
C ILE A 577 25.21 12.63 4.63
N SER A 578 25.93 13.15 5.65
CA SER A 578 26.98 14.15 5.45
C SER A 578 28.09 13.75 4.47
N PRO A 579 28.49 12.45 4.33
CA PRO A 579 29.51 12.07 3.34
C PRO A 579 29.12 12.32 1.87
N TYR A 580 27.84 12.48 1.59
CA TYR A 580 27.29 12.65 0.24
C TYR A 580 26.94 14.10 -0.08
N LEU A 581 27.10 15.02 0.87
CA LEU A 581 26.80 16.45 0.69
C LEU A 581 28.08 17.29 0.73
N SER A 582 27.99 18.50 0.17
CA SER A 582 29.10 19.46 0.19
C SER A 582 28.57 20.90 0.22
N GLY A 583 29.48 21.86 0.51
CA GLY A 583 29.12 23.28 0.49
C GLY A 583 27.96 23.62 1.42
N ASP A 584 27.05 24.44 0.93
CA ASP A 584 25.93 24.98 1.70
C ASP A 584 24.92 23.89 2.14
N GLU A 585 24.75 22.83 1.35
CA GLU A 585 23.88 21.68 1.72
C GLU A 585 24.42 20.95 2.95
N LEU A 586 25.75 20.76 3.04
CA LEU A 586 26.39 20.12 4.18
C LEU A 586 26.30 20.99 5.44
N GLU A 587 26.59 22.28 5.32
CA GLU A 587 26.49 23.20 6.47
C GLU A 587 25.04 23.28 6.99
N TRP A 588 24.07 23.33 6.10
CA TRP A 588 22.65 23.28 6.48
C TRP A 588 22.30 21.96 7.19
N LEU A 589 22.75 20.81 6.67
CA LEU A 589 22.48 19.53 7.35
C LEU A 589 23.06 19.52 8.76
N LYS A 590 24.27 20.09 8.95
CA LYS A 590 24.88 20.21 10.26
C LYS A 590 24.02 21.03 11.21
N GLU A 591 23.52 22.20 10.77
CA GLU A 591 22.61 23.04 11.55
C GLU A 591 21.28 22.32 11.85
N ALA A 592 20.69 21.66 10.83
CA ALA A 592 19.42 20.94 10.95
C ALA A 592 19.48 19.75 11.92
N THR A 593 20.67 19.19 12.14
CA THR A 593 20.90 18.04 13.03
C THR A 593 21.59 18.39 14.35
N GLU A 594 21.86 19.67 14.63
CA GLU A 594 22.41 20.10 15.92
C GLU A 594 21.53 19.64 17.10
N PRO A 595 22.14 19.17 18.21
CA PRO A 595 21.39 18.78 19.39
C PRO A 595 20.49 19.89 19.90
N VAL A 596 19.24 19.57 20.17
CA VAL A 596 18.33 20.46 20.90
C VAL A 596 18.58 20.31 22.41
N GLN A 597 18.42 21.39 23.14
CA GLN A 597 18.60 21.44 24.59
C GLN A 597 17.44 22.22 25.22
N PHE A 598 17.04 21.83 26.42
CA PHE A 598 16.14 22.67 27.21
C PHE A 598 16.90 23.95 27.62
N CYS A 599 16.29 25.11 27.42
CA CYS A 599 16.82 26.38 27.91
C CYS A 599 16.72 26.51 29.42
#